data_07927bf6a8f555e318dbebf066330440
#
_entry.id   07927bf6a8f555e318dbebf066330440
#
_cell.length_a   1.000
_cell.length_b   1.000
_cell.length_c   1.000
_cell.angle_alpha   90.00
_cell.angle_beta   90.00
_cell.angle_gamma   90.00
#
_symmetry.space_group_name_H-M   'P 1'
#
loop_
_entity.id
_entity.type
_entity.pdbx_description
1 polymer ?
#
loop_
_entity_poly.entity_id
_entity_poly.type
_entity_poly.pdbx_seq_one_letter_code
_entity_poly.pdbx_strand_id
1 'polypeptide(L)'
;MNALFVAATYLRPDQKIILVDRRARVGGMWVDTYPYVRLHQPHPMFTAGNIKWTLGREPSYLATKSEVLDHFGYCLQQIKQRVRVEERYGWDFRSADADGGAVHVICHDADGQPHTIRAGKLIKAYGVRVTPNDALELSSDRVRSVSPDSCDVRFGEIHDSDAPVWVIGSGKTAMDTAHALITSRPGREVNMVAGSGTFFTSRDRFFPAGAWRWAGGTSLTKLSIEMTRLFDGTNEDEVARWFRSAYGTCPTQQAEHYVAGVLSEAENAAIVAGLNDVVMDHLVDVVDSNGSADLVLRSGARKAVTPGSWIVNCTGYLTKSDYPYEPYVSGDGSILSVQMRSATLHLTSFAAYFAAHLMFSGKLNTVPLYELDLQDLAHKSKKALVYAMFSLAQYNLSLISDALPVKVFRDCGLDFNRWYPMPRQLAATARFMATHHRDREHLRRTLDTVGERFDVRCGPLVTAAAGAG
;
A
#
# COMPACT_ATOMS: atom_id res chain seq x y z
N MET A 1 -13.27 3.36 -1.78
CA MET A 1 -13.90 3.24 -3.13
C MET A 1 -14.38 1.81 -3.42
N ASN A 2 -13.58 0.75 -3.24
CA ASN A 2 -14.00 -0.62 -3.58
C ASN A 2 -15.17 -1.13 -2.72
N ALA A 3 -15.16 -0.91 -1.40
CA ALA A 3 -16.31 -1.23 -0.55
C ALA A 3 -17.57 -0.44 -0.95
N LEU A 4 -17.42 0.83 -1.33
CA LEU A 4 -18.51 1.68 -1.81
C LEU A 4 -19.12 1.12 -3.11
N PHE A 5 -18.26 0.74 -4.06
CA PHE A 5 -18.69 0.08 -5.30
C PHE A 5 -19.48 -1.20 -5.02
N VAL A 6 -18.97 -2.04 -4.12
CA VAL A 6 -19.65 -3.31 -3.75
C VAL A 6 -20.98 -3.02 -3.06
N ALA A 7 -21.02 -2.12 -2.08
CA ALA A 7 -22.27 -1.76 -1.42
C ALA A 7 -23.34 -1.34 -2.42
N ALA A 8 -22.95 -0.49 -3.39
CA ALA A 8 -23.88 -0.05 -4.44
C ALA A 8 -24.42 -1.16 -5.35
N THR A 9 -23.80 -2.34 -5.36
CA THR A 9 -24.33 -3.50 -6.13
C THR A 9 -25.40 -4.29 -5.38
N TYR A 10 -25.49 -4.14 -4.07
CA TYR A 10 -26.42 -4.89 -3.21
C TYR A 10 -27.59 -4.03 -2.71
N LEU A 11 -27.43 -2.71 -2.68
CA LEU A 11 -28.45 -1.81 -2.17
C LEU A 11 -29.59 -1.62 -3.16
N ARG A 12 -30.82 -1.51 -2.62
CA ARG A 12 -32.02 -1.19 -3.38
C ARG A 12 -32.11 0.33 -3.63
N PRO A 13 -32.91 0.77 -4.61
CA PRO A 13 -33.05 2.21 -4.94
C PRO A 13 -33.55 3.09 -3.79
N ASP A 14 -34.31 2.52 -2.84
CA ASP A 14 -34.83 3.19 -1.63
C ASP A 14 -33.78 3.34 -0.52
N GLN A 15 -32.66 2.65 -0.62
CA GLN A 15 -31.56 2.70 0.33
C GLN A 15 -30.52 3.75 -0.06
N LYS A 16 -29.71 4.17 0.90
CA LYS A 16 -28.63 5.14 0.67
C LYS A 16 -27.34 4.71 1.35
N ILE A 17 -26.24 5.25 0.86
CA ILE A 17 -24.94 5.17 1.51
C ILE A 17 -24.63 6.55 2.10
N ILE A 18 -24.13 6.57 3.34
CA ILE A 18 -23.54 7.77 3.93
C ILE A 18 -22.03 7.57 3.90
N LEU A 19 -21.33 8.40 3.14
CA LEU A 19 -19.88 8.40 3.01
C LEU A 19 -19.31 9.46 3.95
N VAL A 20 -18.56 9.01 4.96
CA VAL A 20 -17.86 9.89 5.90
C VAL A 20 -16.37 9.85 5.61
N ASP A 21 -15.73 10.99 5.42
CA ASP A 21 -14.27 11.11 5.28
C ASP A 21 -13.83 12.43 5.95
N ARG A 22 -12.74 12.37 6.73
CA ARG A 22 -12.12 13.55 7.36
C ARG A 22 -11.51 14.53 6.35
N ARG A 23 -11.23 14.06 5.13
CA ARG A 23 -10.72 14.87 4.03
C ARG A 23 -11.85 15.59 3.31
N ALA A 24 -11.47 16.58 2.49
CA ALA A 24 -12.42 17.39 1.72
C ALA A 24 -12.94 16.65 0.45
N ARG A 25 -12.41 15.47 0.11
CA ARG A 25 -12.79 14.71 -1.08
C ARG A 25 -12.43 13.23 -0.95
N VAL A 26 -12.99 12.40 -1.82
CA VAL A 26 -12.54 11.00 -1.97
C VAL A 26 -11.10 10.92 -2.45
N GLY A 27 -10.40 9.86 -2.06
CA GLY A 27 -9.02 9.60 -2.48
C GLY A 27 -8.19 8.94 -1.40
N GLY A 28 -8.62 9.00 -0.14
CA GLY A 28 -7.91 8.41 0.98
C GLY A 28 -6.47 8.95 1.05
N MET A 29 -5.49 8.06 1.22
CA MET A 29 -4.06 8.43 1.31
C MET A 29 -3.54 9.25 0.11
N TRP A 30 -4.14 9.12 -1.09
CA TRP A 30 -3.74 9.89 -2.27
C TRP A 30 -3.93 11.39 -2.12
N VAL A 31 -4.81 11.83 -1.23
CA VAL A 31 -4.97 13.26 -0.92
C VAL A 31 -3.74 13.79 -0.17
N ASP A 32 -3.17 12.99 0.71
CA ASP A 32 -2.11 13.39 1.64
C ASP A 32 -0.69 13.14 1.12
N THR A 33 -0.49 12.29 0.10
CA THR A 33 0.86 11.96 -0.42
C THR A 33 1.53 13.12 -1.15
N TYR A 34 2.85 13.04 -1.34
CA TYR A 34 3.64 14.04 -2.04
C TYR A 34 3.16 14.28 -3.51
N PRO A 35 3.41 15.47 -4.08
CA PRO A 35 2.74 15.89 -5.32
C PRO A 35 3.17 15.14 -6.58
N TYR A 36 4.39 14.61 -6.63
CA TYR A 36 4.94 13.89 -7.81
C TYR A 36 4.79 12.37 -7.73
N VAL A 37 4.05 11.84 -6.76
CA VAL A 37 3.74 10.40 -6.69
C VAL A 37 2.97 9.94 -7.92
N ARG A 38 3.30 8.74 -8.38
CA ARG A 38 2.60 8.04 -9.47
C ARG A 38 2.17 6.65 -9.02
N LEU A 39 1.23 6.06 -9.73
CA LEU A 39 0.94 4.63 -9.58
C LEU A 39 2.20 3.80 -9.80
N HIS A 40 2.33 2.72 -9.07
CA HIS A 40 3.42 1.74 -9.26
C HIS A 40 3.13 0.78 -10.41
N GLN A 41 1.86 0.51 -10.65
CA GLN A 41 1.34 -0.36 -11.71
C GLN A 41 0.63 0.46 -12.79
N PRO A 42 0.41 -0.12 -13.97
CA PRO A 42 -0.40 0.50 -15.02
C PRO A 42 -1.78 0.92 -14.52
N HIS A 43 -2.23 2.12 -14.89
CA HIS A 43 -3.46 2.71 -14.38
C HIS A 43 -4.72 1.83 -14.54
N PRO A 44 -4.91 1.01 -15.60
CA PRO A 44 -6.09 0.15 -15.68
C PRO A 44 -6.19 -0.89 -14.56
N MET A 45 -5.07 -1.17 -13.86
CA MET A 45 -5.00 -2.11 -12.75
C MET A 45 -5.29 -1.46 -11.39
N PHE A 46 -5.78 -0.22 -11.38
CA PHE A 46 -6.09 0.52 -10.16
C PHE A 46 -7.41 1.28 -10.31
N THR A 47 -8.51 0.66 -9.87
CA THR A 47 -9.86 1.23 -10.00
C THR A 47 -10.80 0.71 -8.91
N ALA A 48 -12.05 1.20 -8.89
CA ALA A 48 -13.13 0.68 -8.06
C ALA A 48 -13.97 -0.33 -8.86
N GLY A 49 -14.01 -1.58 -8.38
CA GLY A 49 -14.72 -2.65 -9.08
C GLY A 49 -14.26 -2.78 -10.53
N ASN A 50 -15.20 -2.76 -11.47
CA ASN A 50 -14.94 -2.85 -12.91
C ASN A 50 -15.09 -1.50 -13.65
N ILE A 51 -15.08 -0.37 -12.94
CA ILE A 51 -15.16 0.97 -13.55
C ILE A 51 -13.89 1.23 -14.35
N LYS A 52 -14.04 1.57 -15.63
CA LYS A 52 -12.92 1.82 -16.53
C LYS A 52 -12.40 3.24 -16.37
N TRP A 53 -11.10 3.40 -16.56
CA TRP A 53 -10.48 4.71 -16.69
C TRP A 53 -10.90 5.42 -17.97
N THR A 54 -10.97 6.75 -17.89
CA THR A 54 -11.30 7.64 -19.04
C THR A 54 -10.10 8.48 -19.47
N LEU A 55 -8.90 8.12 -19.03
CA LEU A 55 -7.69 8.96 -19.14
C LEU A 55 -7.18 9.13 -20.59
N GLY A 56 -7.51 8.24 -21.52
CA GLY A 56 -7.05 8.33 -22.92
C GLY A 56 -5.54 8.19 -23.12
N ARG A 57 -4.84 7.55 -22.17
CA ARG A 57 -3.40 7.26 -22.21
C ARG A 57 -3.13 5.81 -22.55
N GLU A 58 -1.90 5.53 -23.01
CA GLU A 58 -1.43 4.15 -23.20
C GLU A 58 -1.66 3.32 -21.94
N PRO A 59 -2.09 2.06 -22.04
CA PRO A 59 -2.38 1.22 -20.88
C PRO A 59 -1.23 1.11 -19.88
N SER A 60 0.03 1.15 -20.34
CA SER A 60 1.24 1.09 -19.49
C SER A 60 1.54 2.38 -18.73
N TYR A 61 0.83 3.48 -19.04
CA TYR A 61 1.03 4.76 -18.38
C TYR A 61 0.74 4.68 -16.88
N LEU A 62 1.62 5.26 -16.09
CA LEU A 62 1.47 5.39 -14.64
C LEU A 62 0.81 6.73 -14.32
N ALA A 63 -0.44 6.67 -13.90
CA ALA A 63 -1.21 7.86 -13.57
C ALA A 63 -0.57 8.65 -12.41
N THR A 64 -0.60 9.96 -12.53
CA THR A 64 -0.16 10.92 -11.50
C THR A 64 -1.17 10.97 -10.35
N LYS A 65 -0.77 11.58 -9.22
CA LYS A 65 -1.64 11.86 -8.07
C LYS A 65 -2.96 12.51 -8.49
N SER A 66 -2.90 13.58 -9.28
CA SER A 66 -4.10 14.31 -9.72
C SER A 66 -5.02 13.41 -10.57
N GLU A 67 -4.47 12.67 -11.54
CA GLU A 67 -5.24 11.76 -12.38
C GLU A 67 -5.89 10.63 -11.57
N VAL A 68 -5.23 10.12 -10.52
CA VAL A 68 -5.81 9.12 -9.60
C VAL A 68 -6.97 9.72 -8.81
N LEU A 69 -6.82 10.93 -8.29
CA LEU A 69 -7.88 11.62 -7.54
C LEU A 69 -9.08 11.95 -8.43
N ASP A 70 -8.86 12.35 -9.68
CA ASP A 70 -9.92 12.60 -10.65
C ASP A 70 -10.64 11.30 -11.04
N HIS A 71 -9.89 10.20 -11.22
CA HIS A 71 -10.49 8.89 -11.44
C HIS A 71 -11.36 8.44 -10.25
N PHE A 72 -10.96 8.69 -9.01
CA PHE A 72 -11.80 8.37 -7.84
C PHE A 72 -13.05 9.24 -7.78
N GLY A 73 -12.95 10.53 -8.15
CA GLY A 73 -14.12 11.38 -8.36
C GLY A 73 -15.08 10.82 -9.41
N TYR A 74 -14.54 10.39 -10.56
CA TYR A 74 -15.32 9.72 -11.60
C TYR A 74 -15.95 8.43 -11.11
N CYS A 75 -15.22 7.58 -10.40
CA CYS A 75 -15.77 6.36 -9.81
C CYS A 75 -16.95 6.65 -8.87
N LEU A 76 -16.83 7.67 -8.03
CA LEU A 76 -17.93 8.10 -7.17
C LEU A 76 -19.17 8.52 -7.98
N GLN A 77 -18.99 9.30 -9.04
CA GLN A 77 -20.11 9.69 -9.92
C GLN A 77 -20.79 8.48 -10.55
N GLN A 78 -20.03 7.49 -11.03
CA GLN A 78 -20.59 6.24 -11.56
C GLN A 78 -21.36 5.44 -10.50
N ILE A 79 -20.91 5.45 -9.26
CA ILE A 79 -21.60 4.80 -8.14
C ILE A 79 -22.91 5.54 -7.81
N LYS A 80 -22.90 6.88 -7.81
CA LYS A 80 -24.07 7.72 -7.55
C LYS A 80 -25.21 7.54 -8.59
N GLN A 81 -24.89 7.07 -9.78
CA GLN A 81 -25.91 6.69 -10.78
C GLN A 81 -26.70 5.42 -10.38
N ARG A 82 -26.17 4.60 -9.47
CA ARG A 82 -26.76 3.32 -9.05
C ARG A 82 -27.49 3.41 -7.73
N VAL A 83 -26.99 4.23 -6.81
CA VAL A 83 -27.47 4.37 -5.43
C VAL A 83 -27.29 5.80 -4.96
N ARG A 84 -28.19 6.28 -4.11
CA ARG A 84 -28.02 7.58 -3.44
C ARG A 84 -26.84 7.53 -2.49
N VAL A 85 -25.85 8.42 -2.70
CA VAL A 85 -24.70 8.62 -1.83
C VAL A 85 -24.78 9.99 -1.21
N GLU A 86 -24.80 10.04 0.12
CA GLU A 86 -24.76 11.26 0.92
C GLU A 86 -23.33 11.44 1.43
N GLU A 87 -22.67 12.52 1.01
CA GLU A 87 -21.25 12.77 1.30
C GLU A 87 -21.13 13.69 2.52
N ARG A 88 -20.30 13.29 3.47
CA ARG A 88 -19.95 14.01 4.70
C ARG A 88 -18.43 14.17 4.76
N TYR A 89 -17.90 15.15 4.04
CA TYR A 89 -16.48 15.51 4.05
C TYR A 89 -16.16 16.45 5.22
N GLY A 90 -14.91 16.36 5.71
CA GLY A 90 -14.47 17.07 6.91
C GLY A 90 -15.02 16.46 8.21
N TRP A 91 -15.69 15.32 8.14
CA TRP A 91 -16.23 14.63 9.30
C TRP A 91 -15.28 13.57 9.83
N ASP A 92 -15.13 13.53 11.14
CA ASP A 92 -14.26 12.57 11.82
C ASP A 92 -15.08 11.50 12.54
N PHE A 93 -14.82 10.24 12.22
CA PHE A 93 -15.40 9.09 12.91
C PHE A 93 -14.85 9.00 14.34
N ARG A 94 -15.72 8.78 15.32
CA ARG A 94 -15.35 8.64 16.74
C ARG A 94 -15.57 7.24 17.27
N SER A 95 -16.78 6.73 17.15
CA SER A 95 -17.13 5.41 17.65
C SER A 95 -18.31 4.83 16.88
N ALA A 96 -18.50 3.53 17.02
CA ALA A 96 -19.71 2.86 16.55
C ALA A 96 -20.05 1.71 17.51
N ASP A 97 -21.33 1.51 17.70
CA ASP A 97 -21.88 0.42 18.46
C ASP A 97 -23.02 -0.26 17.69
N ALA A 98 -23.13 -1.59 17.81
CA ALA A 98 -24.18 -2.39 17.17
C ALA A 98 -25.21 -2.80 18.21
N ASP A 99 -26.45 -2.36 18.06
CA ASP A 99 -27.56 -2.70 18.94
C ASP A 99 -28.85 -2.93 18.15
N GLY A 100 -29.56 -3.98 18.48
CA GLY A 100 -30.90 -4.28 17.96
C GLY A 100 -31.01 -4.37 16.43
N GLY A 101 -29.94 -4.82 15.75
CA GLY A 101 -29.87 -4.93 14.28
C GLY A 101 -29.59 -3.60 13.56
N ALA A 102 -29.19 -2.57 14.29
CA ALA A 102 -28.71 -1.29 13.76
C ALA A 102 -27.32 -0.96 14.30
N VAL A 103 -26.57 -0.19 13.54
CA VAL A 103 -25.28 0.39 13.95
C VAL A 103 -25.48 1.88 14.23
N HIS A 104 -25.14 2.30 15.43
CA HIS A 104 -25.11 3.70 15.85
C HIS A 104 -23.68 4.23 15.69
N VAL A 105 -23.48 5.16 14.79
CA VAL A 105 -22.18 5.71 14.46
C VAL A 105 -22.09 7.16 14.95
N ILE A 106 -21.11 7.46 15.77
CA ILE A 106 -20.83 8.82 16.23
C ILE A 106 -19.72 9.42 15.40
N CYS A 107 -19.99 10.57 14.78
CA CYS A 107 -19.04 11.37 14.03
C CYS A 107 -19.06 12.82 14.54
N HIS A 108 -17.94 13.51 14.39
CA HIS A 108 -17.88 14.96 14.56
C HIS A 108 -17.77 15.62 13.19
N ASP A 109 -18.50 16.67 12.96
CA ASP A 109 -18.38 17.48 11.74
C ASP A 109 -17.13 18.38 11.76
N ALA A 110 -16.97 19.21 10.73
CA ALA A 110 -15.82 20.13 10.60
C ALA A 110 -15.74 21.16 11.75
N ASP A 111 -16.88 21.48 12.38
CA ASP A 111 -16.97 22.41 13.52
C ASP A 111 -16.82 21.67 14.87
N GLY A 112 -16.58 20.35 14.85
CA GLY A 112 -16.42 19.51 16.03
C GLY A 112 -17.75 19.12 16.70
N GLN A 113 -18.90 19.41 16.08
CA GLN A 113 -20.21 19.05 16.64
C GLN A 113 -20.48 17.56 16.47
N PRO A 114 -20.97 16.87 17.52
CA PRO A 114 -21.29 15.45 17.46
C PRO A 114 -22.59 15.20 16.69
N HIS A 115 -22.54 14.19 15.82
CA HIS A 115 -23.69 13.69 15.08
C HIS A 115 -23.80 12.18 15.23
N THR A 116 -25.04 11.69 15.39
CA THR A 116 -25.31 10.24 15.40
C THR A 116 -25.93 9.83 14.08
N ILE A 117 -25.34 8.83 13.44
CA ILE A 117 -25.83 8.21 12.21
C ILE A 117 -26.33 6.81 12.56
N ARG A 118 -27.59 6.49 12.24
CA ARG A 118 -28.14 5.14 12.35
C ARG A 118 -28.05 4.44 10.98
N ALA A 119 -27.40 3.27 10.94
CA ALA A 119 -27.18 2.48 9.72
C ALA A 119 -27.46 1.00 9.96
N GLY A 120 -27.78 0.24 8.92
CA GLY A 120 -27.88 -1.22 9.01
C GLY A 120 -26.52 -1.91 8.95
N LYS A 121 -25.51 -1.27 8.33
CA LYS A 121 -24.14 -1.78 8.23
C LYS A 121 -23.15 -0.63 8.24
N LEU A 122 -21.97 -0.87 8.81
CA LEU A 122 -20.83 0.04 8.80
C LEU A 122 -19.61 -0.65 8.21
N ILE A 123 -18.95 0.02 7.26
CA ILE A 123 -17.64 -0.39 6.78
C ILE A 123 -16.62 0.70 7.13
N LYS A 124 -15.74 0.42 8.08
CA LYS A 124 -14.61 1.26 8.43
C LYS A 124 -13.46 0.96 7.45
N ALA A 125 -13.37 1.73 6.38
CA ALA A 125 -12.40 1.52 5.31
C ALA A 125 -11.16 2.41 5.51
N TYR A 126 -10.51 2.30 6.65
CA TYR A 126 -9.34 3.13 6.99
C TYR A 126 -8.15 2.92 6.05
N GLY A 127 -7.97 1.70 5.59
CA GLY A 127 -6.88 1.36 4.68
C GLY A 127 -5.50 1.48 5.34
N VAL A 128 -4.53 1.93 4.56
CA VAL A 128 -3.19 2.29 5.05
C VAL A 128 -3.17 3.79 5.30
N ARG A 129 -2.83 4.19 6.51
CA ARG A 129 -2.61 5.60 6.81
C ARG A 129 -1.17 5.95 6.47
N VAL A 130 -1.01 6.87 5.53
CA VAL A 130 0.25 7.55 5.29
C VAL A 130 0.18 8.87 6.03
N THR A 131 1.03 9.03 7.05
CA THR A 131 1.19 10.32 7.72
C THR A 131 2.24 11.09 6.95
N PRO A 132 1.95 12.33 6.49
CA PRO A 132 2.95 13.18 5.88
C PRO A 132 4.21 13.28 6.75
N ASN A 133 5.36 13.31 6.10
CA ASN A 133 6.63 13.50 6.79
C ASN A 133 6.90 14.99 6.99
N ASP A 134 7.57 15.29 8.10
CA ASP A 134 8.15 16.60 8.33
C ASP A 134 9.61 16.62 7.85
N ALA A 135 10.19 17.81 7.72
CA ALA A 135 11.62 17.99 7.61
C ALA A 135 12.33 17.33 8.81
N LEU A 136 13.57 16.90 8.64
CA LEU A 136 14.39 16.44 9.76
C LEU A 136 14.80 17.64 10.61
N GLU A 137 14.71 17.49 11.91
CA GLU A 137 15.36 18.40 12.87
C GLU A 137 16.85 18.05 12.89
N LEU A 138 17.69 18.98 12.47
CA LEU A 138 19.14 18.80 12.34
C LEU A 138 19.87 19.84 13.19
N SER A 139 21.02 19.45 13.74
CA SER A 139 21.83 20.34 14.56
C SER A 139 22.62 21.37 13.76
N SER A 140 22.71 21.22 12.44
CA SER A 140 23.42 22.15 11.55
C SER A 140 22.51 23.20 10.97
N ASP A 141 22.86 24.48 11.09
CA ASP A 141 22.23 25.60 10.42
C ASP A 141 22.77 25.82 8.98
N ARG A 142 23.76 25.01 8.54
CA ARG A 142 24.41 25.14 7.22
C ARG A 142 23.76 24.31 6.13
N VAL A 143 22.75 23.51 6.46
CA VAL A 143 21.98 22.70 5.50
C VAL A 143 20.50 23.03 5.64
N ARG A 144 19.71 22.68 4.62
CA ARG A 144 18.27 22.90 4.59
C ARG A 144 17.54 21.57 4.57
N SER A 145 16.75 21.29 5.59
CA SER A 145 15.93 20.07 5.62
C SER A 145 14.53 20.33 5.08
N VAL A 146 14.03 19.41 4.25
CA VAL A 146 12.66 19.45 3.68
C VAL A 146 12.05 18.05 3.64
N SER A 147 10.72 18.00 3.51
CA SER A 147 9.98 16.78 3.26
C SER A 147 9.34 16.80 1.87
N PRO A 148 9.25 15.66 1.17
CA PRO A 148 8.51 15.55 -0.10
C PRO A 148 7.04 15.98 0.00
N ASP A 149 6.43 15.88 1.19
CA ASP A 149 5.03 16.23 1.42
C ASP A 149 4.79 17.75 1.51
N SER A 150 5.80 18.49 1.93
CA SER A 150 5.76 19.96 2.04
C SER A 150 6.54 20.68 0.95
N CYS A 151 7.32 19.96 0.14
CA CYS A 151 8.18 20.53 -0.89
C CYS A 151 8.15 19.69 -2.17
N ASP A 152 7.64 20.27 -3.27
CA ASP A 152 7.76 19.62 -4.58
C ASP A 152 9.19 19.85 -5.12
N VAL A 153 10.00 18.80 -5.07
CA VAL A 153 11.42 18.85 -5.48
C VAL A 153 11.65 19.20 -6.95
N ARG A 154 10.60 19.27 -7.75
CA ARG A 154 10.65 19.64 -9.18
C ARG A 154 10.53 21.14 -9.40
N PHE A 155 10.20 21.92 -8.37
CA PHE A 155 9.92 23.35 -8.46
C PHE A 155 10.47 24.13 -7.25
N GLY A 156 10.51 25.47 -7.38
CA GLY A 156 10.85 26.39 -6.30
C GLY A 156 12.33 26.33 -5.90
N GLU A 157 12.64 26.78 -4.70
CA GLU A 157 14.02 26.98 -4.24
C GLU A 157 14.91 25.75 -4.36
N ILE A 158 14.40 24.56 -4.03
CA ILE A 158 15.17 23.33 -4.15
C ILE A 158 15.50 23.01 -5.62
N HIS A 159 14.58 23.26 -6.55
CA HIS A 159 14.82 23.07 -7.99
C HIS A 159 15.81 24.09 -8.55
N ASP A 160 15.67 25.36 -8.16
CA ASP A 160 16.42 26.48 -8.73
C ASP A 160 17.83 26.60 -8.13
N SER A 161 18.07 25.99 -6.98
CA SER A 161 19.36 25.96 -6.30
C SER A 161 20.35 25.01 -6.97
N ASP A 162 21.63 25.44 -7.14
CA ASP A 162 22.74 24.58 -7.58
C ASP A 162 23.33 23.70 -6.46
N ALA A 163 22.87 23.88 -5.22
CA ALA A 163 23.38 23.14 -4.08
C ALA A 163 23.07 21.63 -4.21
N PRO A 164 23.99 20.78 -3.73
CA PRO A 164 23.78 19.33 -3.69
C PRO A 164 22.51 18.93 -2.91
N VAL A 165 21.90 17.82 -3.31
CA VAL A 165 20.73 17.26 -2.60
C VAL A 165 21.06 15.87 -2.06
N TRP A 166 20.78 15.67 -0.79
CA TRP A 166 20.88 14.38 -0.09
C TRP A 166 19.49 13.82 0.15
N VAL A 167 19.17 12.70 -0.48
CA VAL A 167 17.93 11.95 -0.27
C VAL A 167 18.15 10.97 0.89
N ILE A 168 17.37 11.10 1.95
CA ILE A 168 17.49 10.24 3.14
C ILE A 168 16.44 9.13 3.11
N GLY A 169 16.89 7.89 2.98
CA GLY A 169 16.07 6.68 2.84
C GLY A 169 16.29 5.96 1.52
N SER A 170 15.78 4.74 1.40
CA SER A 170 15.88 3.89 0.20
C SER A 170 14.55 3.24 -0.19
N GLY A 171 13.44 3.64 0.41
CA GLY A 171 12.10 3.18 0.05
C GLY A 171 11.58 3.82 -1.25
N LYS A 172 10.34 3.49 -1.63
CA LYS A 172 9.75 3.99 -2.88
C LYS A 172 9.69 5.52 -2.95
N THR A 173 9.39 6.20 -1.83
CA THR A 173 9.42 7.67 -1.76
C THR A 173 10.80 8.23 -2.10
N ALA A 174 11.88 7.61 -1.58
CA ALA A 174 13.24 8.03 -1.90
C ALA A 174 13.58 7.82 -3.38
N MET A 175 13.10 6.72 -3.98
CA MET A 175 13.30 6.47 -5.42
C MET A 175 12.54 7.46 -6.29
N ASP A 176 11.29 7.76 -5.96
CA ASP A 176 10.49 8.76 -6.67
C ASP A 176 11.11 10.16 -6.55
N THR A 177 11.63 10.49 -5.38
CA THR A 177 12.31 11.77 -5.12
C THR A 177 13.62 11.87 -5.89
N ALA A 178 14.48 10.85 -5.80
CA ALA A 178 15.74 10.82 -6.56
C ALA A 178 15.48 10.89 -8.07
N HIS A 179 14.55 10.09 -8.59
CA HIS A 179 14.16 10.13 -10.00
C HIS A 179 13.63 11.51 -10.41
N ALA A 180 12.78 12.13 -9.60
CA ALA A 180 12.24 13.46 -9.87
C ALA A 180 13.34 14.54 -9.89
N LEU A 181 14.27 14.51 -8.93
CA LEU A 181 15.42 15.43 -8.88
C LEU A 181 16.31 15.30 -10.11
N ILE A 182 16.70 14.05 -10.45
CA ILE A 182 17.62 13.74 -11.56
C ILE A 182 16.97 14.13 -12.91
N THR A 183 15.68 13.81 -13.10
CA THR A 183 15.02 14.02 -14.39
C THR A 183 14.55 15.46 -14.61
N SER A 184 14.16 16.18 -13.55
CA SER A 184 13.73 17.57 -13.65
C SER A 184 14.89 18.55 -13.89
N ARG A 185 16.09 18.19 -13.41
CA ARG A 185 17.30 19.02 -13.58
C ARG A 185 18.53 18.15 -13.84
N PRO A 186 18.78 17.77 -15.11
CA PRO A 186 19.96 16.98 -15.48
C PRO A 186 21.27 17.68 -15.09
N GLY A 187 22.22 16.90 -14.57
CA GLY A 187 23.52 17.40 -14.11
C GLY A 187 23.56 17.93 -12.68
N ARG A 188 22.43 17.94 -11.98
CA ARG A 188 22.39 18.26 -10.55
C ARG A 188 23.09 17.18 -9.73
N GLU A 189 23.85 17.59 -8.70
CA GLU A 189 24.41 16.67 -7.74
C GLU A 189 23.33 16.14 -6.81
N VAL A 190 23.02 14.83 -6.95
CA VAL A 190 22.04 14.10 -6.12
C VAL A 190 22.76 12.97 -5.43
N ASN A 191 22.69 12.95 -4.11
CA ASN A 191 23.32 11.95 -3.24
C ASN A 191 22.24 11.22 -2.42
N MET A 192 22.58 10.06 -1.85
CA MET A 192 21.63 9.27 -1.07
C MET A 192 22.27 8.70 0.19
N VAL A 193 21.52 8.72 1.31
CA VAL A 193 21.81 7.92 2.51
C VAL A 193 20.76 6.81 2.57
N ALA A 194 21.14 5.59 2.19
CA ALA A 194 20.22 4.52 1.83
C ALA A 194 19.87 3.54 2.98
N GLY A 195 20.46 3.74 4.17
CA GLY A 195 20.31 2.77 5.27
C GLY A 195 20.84 1.39 4.88
N SER A 196 20.07 0.33 5.15
CA SER A 196 20.40 -1.04 4.73
C SER A 196 19.99 -1.35 3.28
N GLY A 197 19.45 -0.39 2.56
CA GLY A 197 18.99 -0.55 1.18
C GLY A 197 17.66 -1.29 1.03
N THR A 198 16.98 -1.00 -0.06
CA THR A 198 15.69 -1.62 -0.43
C THR A 198 15.76 -2.10 -1.88
N PHE A 199 15.30 -3.32 -2.14
CA PHE A 199 15.07 -3.79 -3.50
C PHE A 199 13.58 -3.73 -3.87
N PHE A 200 13.30 -3.70 -5.15
CA PHE A 200 11.98 -3.49 -5.70
C PHE A 200 11.59 -4.62 -6.64
N THR A 201 10.31 -4.85 -6.79
CA THR A 201 9.79 -5.68 -7.88
C THR A 201 10.04 -4.98 -9.22
N SER A 202 10.68 -5.66 -10.16
CA SER A 202 10.83 -5.13 -11.53
C SER A 202 9.47 -5.05 -12.22
N ARG A 203 9.00 -3.82 -12.52
CA ARG A 203 7.71 -3.59 -13.20
C ARG A 203 7.68 -4.29 -14.56
N ASP A 204 8.77 -4.28 -15.29
CA ASP A 204 8.84 -4.84 -16.63
C ASP A 204 8.62 -6.34 -16.67
N ARG A 205 8.91 -7.03 -15.55
CA ARG A 205 8.66 -8.47 -15.39
C ARG A 205 7.20 -8.80 -15.09
N PHE A 206 6.42 -7.87 -14.53
CA PHE A 206 5.02 -8.08 -14.16
C PHE A 206 4.03 -7.39 -15.11
N PHE A 207 4.43 -6.27 -15.68
CA PHE A 207 3.61 -5.47 -16.58
C PHE A 207 4.33 -5.19 -17.89
N PRO A 208 4.74 -6.24 -18.64
CA PRO A 208 5.40 -6.04 -19.94
C PRO A 208 4.50 -5.25 -20.88
N ALA A 209 5.10 -4.34 -21.67
CA ALA A 209 4.36 -3.51 -22.61
C ALA A 209 4.21 -4.16 -24.01
N GLY A 210 3.25 -3.68 -24.79
CA GLY A 210 3.06 -4.07 -26.19
C GLY A 210 2.88 -5.58 -26.42
N ALA A 211 3.54 -6.13 -27.44
CA ALA A 211 3.46 -7.54 -27.82
C ALA A 211 4.04 -8.49 -26.76
N TRP A 212 4.96 -8.00 -25.89
CA TRP A 212 5.51 -8.80 -24.81
C TRP A 212 4.46 -9.26 -23.78
N ARG A 213 3.29 -8.63 -23.72
CA ARG A 213 2.16 -9.10 -22.91
C ARG A 213 1.70 -10.51 -23.26
N TRP A 214 1.96 -10.96 -24.51
CA TRP A 214 1.57 -12.30 -24.99
C TRP A 214 2.56 -13.40 -24.54
N ALA A 215 3.85 -13.13 -24.56
CA ALA A 215 4.89 -14.13 -24.33
C ALA A 215 5.74 -13.86 -23.08
N GLY A 216 5.96 -12.60 -22.72
CA GLY A 216 6.81 -12.18 -21.62
C GLY A 216 6.06 -11.95 -20.32
N GLY A 217 6.82 -11.71 -19.26
CA GLY A 217 6.33 -11.37 -17.93
C GLY A 217 5.75 -12.55 -17.13
N THR A 218 5.57 -12.31 -15.84
CA THR A 218 5.06 -13.29 -14.88
C THR A 218 3.75 -12.79 -14.27
N SER A 219 2.68 -13.59 -14.32
CA SER A 219 1.42 -13.24 -13.67
C SER A 219 1.59 -13.21 -12.15
N LEU A 220 0.87 -12.32 -11.48
CA LEU A 220 0.89 -12.23 -10.03
C LEU A 220 0.49 -13.57 -9.38
N THR A 221 -0.48 -14.28 -9.94
CA THR A 221 -0.88 -15.61 -9.47
C THR A 221 0.30 -16.58 -9.48
N LYS A 222 1.09 -16.62 -10.56
CA LYS A 222 2.26 -17.51 -10.63
C LYS A 222 3.27 -17.13 -9.55
N LEU A 223 3.63 -15.86 -9.47
CA LEU A 223 4.56 -15.36 -8.45
C LEU A 223 4.11 -15.71 -7.04
N SER A 224 2.84 -15.39 -6.72
CA SER A 224 2.31 -15.62 -5.38
C SER A 224 2.35 -17.08 -4.98
N ILE A 225 1.97 -17.98 -5.89
CA ILE A 225 2.04 -19.43 -5.64
C ILE A 225 3.48 -19.90 -5.43
N GLU A 226 4.43 -19.46 -6.25
CA GLU A 226 5.84 -19.85 -6.13
C GLU A 226 6.44 -19.33 -4.81
N MET A 227 6.22 -18.06 -4.50
CA MET A 227 6.73 -17.43 -3.29
C MET A 227 6.15 -18.05 -2.02
N THR A 228 4.84 -18.27 -1.98
CA THR A 228 4.18 -18.81 -0.78
C THR A 228 4.42 -20.30 -0.57
N ARG A 229 4.78 -21.06 -1.61
CA ARG A 229 5.25 -22.45 -1.46
C ARG A 229 6.68 -22.54 -0.96
N LEU A 230 7.50 -21.54 -1.28
CA LEU A 230 8.88 -21.48 -0.80
C LEU A 230 8.94 -21.00 0.65
N PHE A 231 8.06 -20.08 1.05
CA PHE A 231 8.05 -19.53 2.39
C PHE A 231 7.35 -20.45 3.39
N ASP A 232 8.05 -20.84 4.45
CA ASP A 232 7.56 -21.72 5.51
C ASP A 232 7.34 -21.03 6.88
N GLY A 233 7.59 -19.72 6.95
CA GLY A 233 7.49 -18.93 8.18
C GLY A 233 8.82 -18.73 8.89
N THR A 234 9.91 -19.42 8.46
CA THR A 234 11.22 -19.35 9.12
C THR A 234 12.35 -18.91 8.18
N ASN A 235 12.16 -18.98 6.87
CA ASN A 235 13.19 -18.89 5.84
C ASN A 235 13.11 -17.58 5.01
N GLU A 236 12.70 -16.48 5.59
CA GLU A 236 12.51 -15.19 4.91
C GLU A 236 13.76 -14.71 4.14
N ASP A 237 14.96 -14.97 4.65
CA ASP A 237 16.21 -14.60 3.97
C ASP A 237 16.46 -15.42 2.69
N GLU A 238 16.05 -16.68 2.66
CA GLU A 238 16.12 -17.53 1.47
C GLU A 238 15.12 -17.04 0.41
N VAL A 239 13.88 -16.79 0.82
CA VAL A 239 12.83 -16.28 -0.06
C VAL A 239 13.21 -14.92 -0.61
N ALA A 240 13.80 -14.03 0.20
CA ALA A 240 14.29 -12.73 -0.22
C ALA A 240 15.37 -12.84 -1.31
N ARG A 241 16.34 -13.72 -1.13
CA ARG A 241 17.40 -13.96 -2.13
C ARG A 241 16.82 -14.50 -3.43
N TRP A 242 15.94 -15.50 -3.37
CA TRP A 242 15.25 -16.04 -4.54
C TRP A 242 14.45 -14.95 -5.26
N PHE A 243 13.61 -14.22 -4.52
CA PHE A 243 12.76 -13.18 -5.09
C PHE A 243 13.58 -12.06 -5.75
N ARG A 244 14.62 -11.59 -5.05
CA ARG A 244 15.53 -10.57 -5.58
C ARG A 244 16.21 -11.01 -6.88
N SER A 245 16.69 -12.24 -6.96
CA SER A 245 17.37 -12.77 -8.16
C SER A 245 16.41 -12.96 -9.34
N ALA A 246 15.18 -13.45 -9.07
CA ALA A 246 14.21 -13.79 -10.11
C ALA A 246 13.40 -12.59 -10.60
N TYR A 247 13.07 -11.67 -9.68
CA TYR A 247 12.06 -10.62 -9.92
C TYR A 247 12.48 -9.22 -9.46
N GLY A 248 13.59 -9.09 -8.76
CA GLY A 248 14.03 -7.85 -8.17
C GLY A 248 14.79 -6.94 -9.12
N THR A 249 14.73 -5.64 -8.83
CA THR A 249 15.66 -4.62 -9.30
C THR A 249 16.12 -3.79 -8.11
N CYS A 250 17.35 -3.29 -8.12
CA CYS A 250 17.95 -2.66 -6.97
C CYS A 250 18.78 -1.44 -7.39
N PRO A 251 18.46 -0.24 -6.92
CA PRO A 251 19.20 0.98 -7.24
C PRO A 251 20.45 1.17 -6.36
N THR A 252 20.64 0.36 -5.32
CA THR A 252 21.78 0.42 -4.40
C THR A 252 22.60 -0.85 -4.44
N GLN A 253 23.90 -0.78 -4.07
CA GLN A 253 24.81 -1.95 -4.10
C GLN A 253 24.33 -3.08 -3.17
N GLN A 254 23.76 -2.73 -2.03
CA GLN A 254 23.19 -3.65 -1.07
C GLN A 254 21.71 -3.36 -0.87
N ALA A 255 20.92 -4.39 -0.61
CA ALA A 255 19.51 -4.24 -0.29
C ALA A 255 19.05 -5.41 0.57
N GLU A 256 18.69 -5.10 1.81
CA GLU A 256 18.23 -6.09 2.79
C GLU A 256 16.71 -6.15 2.86
N HIS A 257 16.02 -5.07 2.47
CA HIS A 257 14.59 -4.94 2.69
C HIS A 257 13.80 -5.01 1.39
N TYR A 258 12.63 -5.62 1.49
CA TYR A 258 11.59 -5.61 0.46
C TYR A 258 10.26 -5.23 1.10
N VAL A 259 9.62 -4.18 0.59
CA VAL A 259 8.35 -3.66 1.11
C VAL A 259 7.30 -3.53 0.00
N ALA A 260 7.27 -4.52 -0.91
CA ALA A 260 6.33 -4.59 -2.03
C ALA A 260 6.37 -3.38 -3.00
N GLY A 261 7.46 -2.60 -2.98
CA GLY A 261 7.66 -1.50 -3.93
C GLY A 261 7.92 -2.01 -5.34
N VAL A 262 7.54 -1.22 -6.35
CA VAL A 262 7.71 -1.55 -7.77
C VAL A 262 8.51 -0.45 -8.46
N LEU A 263 9.50 -0.83 -9.27
CA LEU A 263 10.36 0.07 -10.03
C LEU A 263 10.60 -0.53 -11.42
N SER A 264 10.63 0.27 -12.50
CA SER A 264 11.03 -0.23 -13.80
C SER A 264 12.55 -0.30 -13.93
N GLU A 265 13.04 -1.11 -14.87
CA GLU A 265 14.47 -1.17 -15.18
C GLU A 265 14.98 0.18 -15.69
N ALA A 266 14.16 0.93 -16.44
CA ALA A 266 14.51 2.27 -16.94
C ALA A 266 14.59 3.28 -15.79
N GLU A 267 13.64 3.30 -14.84
CA GLU A 267 13.72 4.16 -13.65
C GLU A 267 14.94 3.81 -12.80
N ASN A 268 15.20 2.52 -12.59
CA ASN A 268 16.37 2.04 -11.87
C ASN A 268 17.67 2.51 -12.53
N ALA A 269 17.80 2.34 -13.84
CA ALA A 269 18.98 2.78 -14.58
C ALA A 269 19.17 4.30 -14.50
N ALA A 270 18.10 5.09 -14.61
CA ALA A 270 18.16 6.54 -14.49
C ALA A 270 18.62 6.98 -13.08
N ILE A 271 18.09 6.34 -12.03
CA ILE A 271 18.48 6.62 -10.65
C ILE A 271 19.96 6.27 -10.43
N VAL A 272 20.38 5.06 -10.82
CA VAL A 272 21.77 4.61 -10.66
C VAL A 272 22.76 5.53 -11.41
N ALA A 273 22.42 5.94 -12.63
CA ALA A 273 23.27 6.82 -13.43
C ALA A 273 23.30 8.28 -12.93
N GLY A 274 22.24 8.72 -12.26
CA GLY A 274 22.10 10.10 -11.79
C GLY A 274 22.50 10.35 -10.34
N LEU A 275 22.72 9.28 -9.55
CA LEU A 275 23.24 9.40 -8.18
C LEU A 275 24.76 9.59 -8.23
N ASN A 276 25.24 10.66 -7.57
CA ASN A 276 26.68 10.96 -7.44
C ASN A 276 27.33 10.14 -6.33
N ASP A 277 26.64 9.96 -5.21
CA ASP A 277 27.12 9.23 -4.06
C ASP A 277 26.00 8.49 -3.32
N VAL A 278 26.30 7.28 -2.85
CA VAL A 278 25.35 6.43 -2.10
C VAL A 278 26.02 5.93 -0.84
N VAL A 279 25.54 6.40 0.30
CA VAL A 279 26.00 5.98 1.63
C VAL A 279 25.10 4.88 2.16
N MET A 280 25.66 3.68 2.36
CA MET A 280 24.96 2.51 2.90
C MET A 280 25.01 2.52 4.42
N ASP A 281 24.36 3.53 5.03
CA ASP A 281 24.24 3.70 6.48
C ASP A 281 23.01 4.56 6.80
N HIS A 282 22.69 4.73 8.05
CA HIS A 282 21.58 5.56 8.53
C HIS A 282 22.06 6.93 8.99
N LEU A 283 21.39 7.99 8.54
CA LEU A 283 21.60 9.33 9.04
C LEU A 283 21.11 9.41 10.51
N VAL A 284 21.93 9.94 11.38
CA VAL A 284 21.59 10.28 12.77
C VAL A 284 21.36 11.78 12.89
N ASP A 285 22.28 12.59 12.35
CA ASP A 285 22.21 14.05 12.41
C ASP A 285 23.08 14.68 11.32
N VAL A 286 22.97 15.98 11.15
CA VAL A 286 23.93 16.82 10.44
C VAL A 286 24.42 17.88 11.40
N VAL A 287 25.73 17.98 11.56
CA VAL A 287 26.37 18.88 12.52
C VAL A 287 27.34 19.83 11.83
N ASP A 288 27.52 21.02 12.36
CA ASP A 288 28.53 21.96 11.86
C ASP A 288 29.94 21.48 12.19
N SER A 289 30.86 21.62 11.25
CA SER A 289 32.26 21.19 11.37
C SER A 289 33.19 22.15 10.61
N ASN A 290 34.02 22.90 11.31
CA ASN A 290 35.10 23.73 10.75
C ASN A 290 34.77 24.52 9.46
N GLY A 291 33.59 25.16 9.42
CA GLY A 291 33.12 25.93 8.26
C GLY A 291 32.35 25.14 7.21
N SER A 292 32.23 23.80 7.35
CA SER A 292 31.39 22.89 6.59
C SER A 292 30.27 22.28 7.47
N ALA A 293 29.54 21.31 6.95
CA ALA A 293 28.64 20.44 7.73
C ALA A 293 29.03 18.97 7.49
N ASP A 294 28.81 18.12 8.47
CA ASP A 294 29.05 16.68 8.39
C ASP A 294 27.76 15.89 8.63
N LEU A 295 27.45 14.93 7.77
CA LEU A 295 26.51 13.86 8.09
C LEU A 295 27.13 13.00 9.21
N VAL A 296 26.39 12.81 10.28
CA VAL A 296 26.71 11.86 11.36
C VAL A 296 25.93 10.59 11.11
N LEU A 297 26.63 9.48 10.93
CA LEU A 297 26.05 8.21 10.55
C LEU A 297 25.95 7.28 11.78
N ARG A 298 25.04 6.31 11.73
CA ARG A 298 24.83 5.34 12.83
C ARG A 298 26.08 4.53 13.14
N SER A 299 26.90 4.21 12.16
CA SER A 299 28.20 3.53 12.37
C SER A 299 29.22 4.37 13.15
N GLY A 300 28.96 5.65 13.39
CA GLY A 300 29.89 6.63 13.92
C GLY A 300 30.74 7.32 12.85
N ALA A 301 30.63 6.92 11.58
CA ALA A 301 31.32 7.60 10.47
C ALA A 301 30.73 8.99 10.25
N ARG A 302 31.60 9.88 9.74
CA ARG A 302 31.21 11.24 9.33
C ARG A 302 31.51 11.45 7.84
N LYS A 303 30.66 12.22 7.19
CA LYS A 303 30.82 12.58 5.78
C LYS A 303 30.56 14.06 5.57
N ALA A 304 31.53 14.75 5.05
CA ALA A 304 31.42 16.18 4.77
C ALA A 304 30.33 16.47 3.73
N VAL A 305 29.58 17.53 3.96
CA VAL A 305 28.49 18.02 3.10
C VAL A 305 28.75 19.49 2.78
N THR A 306 28.56 19.87 1.53
CA THR A 306 28.69 21.25 1.08
C THR A 306 27.68 22.14 1.81
N PRO A 307 28.09 23.27 2.41
CA PRO A 307 27.15 24.23 2.98
C PRO A 307 26.06 24.65 1.96
N GLY A 308 24.84 24.80 2.44
CA GLY A 308 23.68 25.10 1.60
C GLY A 308 23.01 23.86 0.98
N SER A 309 23.57 22.66 1.16
CA SER A 309 22.95 21.41 0.67
C SER A 309 21.54 21.19 1.22
N TRP A 310 20.72 20.52 0.42
CA TRP A 310 19.37 20.11 0.79
C TRP A 310 19.35 18.68 1.34
N ILE A 311 18.65 18.48 2.44
CA ILE A 311 18.43 17.17 3.08
C ILE A 311 16.94 16.85 2.93
N VAL A 312 16.61 15.84 2.12
CA VAL A 312 15.20 15.48 1.81
C VAL A 312 14.82 14.22 2.61
N ASN A 313 13.89 14.37 3.54
CA ASN A 313 13.44 13.28 4.41
C ASN A 313 12.47 12.34 3.71
N CYS A 314 12.96 11.22 3.19
CA CYS A 314 12.15 10.17 2.56
C CYS A 314 11.98 8.92 3.45
N THR A 315 12.11 9.04 4.76
CA THR A 315 12.09 7.91 5.70
C THR A 315 10.71 7.64 6.27
N GLY A 316 10.45 6.39 6.67
CA GLY A 316 9.48 6.03 7.71
C GLY A 316 7.98 6.08 7.40
N TYR A 317 7.53 6.29 6.19
CA TYR A 317 6.11 6.47 5.88
C TYR A 317 5.16 5.37 6.36
N LEU A 318 5.53 4.10 6.27
CA LEU A 318 4.67 2.96 6.58
C LEU A 318 4.66 2.56 8.06
N THR A 319 5.61 3.05 8.85
CA THR A 319 5.83 2.58 10.23
C THR A 319 5.53 3.62 11.30
N LYS A 320 5.11 4.82 10.94
CA LYS A 320 4.82 5.92 11.88
C LYS A 320 3.43 5.87 12.50
N SER A 321 2.48 5.20 11.86
CA SER A 321 1.09 5.17 12.35
C SER A 321 0.89 3.98 13.25
N ASP A 322 0.57 4.22 14.51
CA ASP A 322 0.15 3.19 15.44
C ASP A 322 -1.38 3.24 15.59
N TYR A 323 -2.05 2.17 15.20
CA TYR A 323 -3.49 2.02 15.33
C TYR A 323 -3.79 1.10 16.51
N PRO A 324 -4.84 1.37 17.28
CA PRO A 324 -5.37 0.37 18.18
C PRO A 324 -5.89 -0.83 17.37
N TYR A 325 -5.74 -2.02 17.93
CA TYR A 325 -6.39 -3.20 17.38
C TYR A 325 -7.91 -3.04 17.44
N GLU A 326 -8.58 -3.39 16.36
CA GLU A 326 -10.03 -3.60 16.30
C GLU A 326 -10.29 -4.97 15.66
N PRO A 327 -11.29 -5.74 16.14
CA PRO A 327 -11.74 -6.92 15.43
C PRO A 327 -12.12 -6.57 13.99
N TYR A 328 -11.77 -7.46 13.06
CA TYR A 328 -12.07 -7.28 11.64
C TYR A 328 -13.59 -7.20 11.37
N VAL A 329 -14.38 -7.94 12.17
CA VAL A 329 -15.83 -7.99 12.06
C VAL A 329 -16.50 -8.03 13.43
N SER A 330 -17.64 -7.33 13.59
CA SER A 330 -18.49 -7.46 14.79
C SER A 330 -19.17 -8.84 14.85
N GLY A 331 -19.55 -9.27 16.08
CA GLY A 331 -20.19 -10.57 16.31
C GLY A 331 -21.43 -10.82 15.46
N ASP A 332 -22.23 -9.79 15.21
CA ASP A 332 -23.42 -9.82 14.37
C ASP A 332 -23.14 -9.60 12.85
N GLY A 333 -21.89 -9.33 12.47
CA GLY A 333 -21.50 -9.06 11.08
C GLY A 333 -21.97 -7.72 10.53
N SER A 334 -22.40 -6.79 11.38
CA SER A 334 -22.90 -5.48 10.95
C SER A 334 -21.80 -4.42 10.80
N ILE A 335 -20.64 -4.60 11.47
CA ILE A 335 -19.47 -3.72 11.37
C ILE A 335 -18.30 -4.48 10.78
N LEU A 336 -17.70 -3.93 9.74
CA LEU A 336 -16.48 -4.40 9.09
C LEU A 336 -15.38 -3.36 9.25
N SER A 337 -14.19 -3.77 9.72
CA SER A 337 -13.03 -2.90 9.92
C SER A 337 -11.86 -3.33 9.03
N VAL A 338 -11.58 -2.57 7.97
CA VAL A 338 -10.48 -2.85 7.04
C VAL A 338 -9.26 -2.04 7.42
N GLN A 339 -8.30 -2.66 8.09
CA GLN A 339 -7.12 -2.02 8.65
C GLN A 339 -5.90 -2.95 8.70
N MET A 340 -4.75 -2.43 9.13
CA MET A 340 -3.48 -3.17 9.15
C MET A 340 -3.32 -4.12 10.34
N ARG A 341 -3.99 -3.86 11.48
CA ARG A 341 -3.86 -4.69 12.69
C ARG A 341 -4.73 -5.95 12.70
N SER A 342 -5.67 -6.02 11.77
CA SER A 342 -6.48 -7.21 11.48
C SER A 342 -6.58 -7.43 9.97
N ALA A 343 -5.44 -7.40 9.27
CA ALA A 343 -5.42 -7.56 7.83
C ALA A 343 -5.85 -8.97 7.41
N THR A 344 -6.57 -9.06 6.29
CA THR A 344 -7.01 -10.34 5.72
C THR A 344 -6.47 -10.59 4.31
N LEU A 345 -6.05 -9.54 3.62
CA LEU A 345 -5.45 -9.62 2.28
C LEU A 345 -4.31 -8.61 2.13
N HIS A 346 -3.46 -8.82 1.13
CA HIS A 346 -2.24 -8.05 0.90
C HIS A 346 -2.46 -6.57 0.54
N LEU A 347 -3.64 -6.20 0.03
CA LEU A 347 -4.00 -4.81 -0.26
C LEU A 347 -5.33 -4.49 0.41
N THR A 348 -5.39 -3.38 1.13
CA THR A 348 -6.61 -2.94 1.84
C THR A 348 -7.79 -2.69 0.89
N SER A 349 -7.54 -2.19 -0.33
CA SER A 349 -8.57 -2.04 -1.36
C SER A 349 -9.14 -3.39 -1.82
N PHE A 350 -8.28 -4.41 -1.92
CA PHE A 350 -8.65 -5.77 -2.28
C PHE A 350 -9.41 -6.44 -1.13
N ALA A 351 -8.94 -6.25 0.10
CA ALA A 351 -9.63 -6.69 1.31
C ALA A 351 -11.04 -6.06 1.41
N ALA A 352 -11.15 -4.75 1.22
CA ALA A 352 -12.42 -4.04 1.26
C ALA A 352 -13.41 -4.53 0.18
N TYR A 353 -12.92 -4.88 -1.01
CA TYR A 353 -13.76 -5.43 -2.08
C TYR A 353 -14.37 -6.78 -1.69
N PHE A 354 -13.55 -7.76 -1.33
CA PHE A 354 -14.03 -9.11 -1.02
C PHE A 354 -14.79 -9.18 0.30
N ALA A 355 -14.33 -8.51 1.35
CA ALA A 355 -15.02 -8.49 2.62
C ALA A 355 -16.39 -7.82 2.54
N ALA A 356 -16.54 -6.76 1.75
CA ALA A 356 -17.85 -6.17 1.50
C ALA A 356 -18.78 -7.14 0.77
N HIS A 357 -18.29 -7.91 -0.22
CA HIS A 357 -19.09 -8.97 -0.85
C HIS A 357 -19.52 -10.04 0.15
N LEU A 358 -18.62 -10.51 1.02
CA LEU A 358 -18.96 -11.47 2.09
C LEU A 358 -19.99 -10.89 3.06
N MET A 359 -19.82 -9.63 3.47
CA MET A 359 -20.74 -8.93 4.38
C MET A 359 -22.16 -8.84 3.80
N PHE A 360 -22.29 -8.35 2.57
CA PHE A 360 -23.61 -8.17 1.93
C PHE A 360 -24.25 -9.49 1.50
N SER A 361 -23.49 -10.56 1.32
CA SER A 361 -24.01 -11.91 1.07
C SER A 361 -24.30 -12.72 2.35
N GLY A 362 -24.07 -12.14 3.54
CA GLY A 362 -24.25 -12.80 4.83
C GLY A 362 -23.22 -13.90 5.14
N LYS A 363 -22.07 -13.87 4.46
CA LYS A 363 -21.04 -14.91 4.58
C LYS A 363 -19.81 -14.49 5.38
N LEU A 364 -19.73 -13.24 5.83
CA LEU A 364 -18.55 -12.71 6.49
C LEU A 364 -18.18 -13.47 7.77
N ASN A 365 -19.17 -13.88 8.56
CA ASN A 365 -18.96 -14.62 9.82
C ASN A 365 -18.94 -16.16 9.63
N THR A 366 -19.17 -16.68 8.42
CA THR A 366 -19.20 -18.11 8.15
C THR A 366 -17.97 -18.64 7.44
N VAL A 367 -17.23 -17.76 6.78
CA VAL A 367 -15.96 -18.11 6.12
C VAL A 367 -14.83 -17.98 7.14
N PRO A 368 -14.07 -19.07 7.43
CA PRO A 368 -13.05 -19.06 8.47
C PRO A 368 -11.75 -18.36 7.99
N LEU A 369 -11.86 -17.07 7.68
CA LEU A 369 -10.71 -16.25 7.28
C LEU A 369 -9.70 -16.14 8.43
N TYR A 370 -8.44 -15.98 8.09
CA TYR A 370 -7.39 -15.57 9.01
C TYR A 370 -7.18 -14.06 8.98
N GLU A 371 -6.83 -13.52 10.13
CA GLU A 371 -6.26 -12.17 10.25
C GLU A 371 -4.78 -12.24 10.58
N LEU A 372 -4.06 -11.18 10.25
CA LEU A 372 -2.67 -10.97 10.64
C LEU A 372 -2.47 -9.50 11.02
N ASP A 373 -1.85 -9.24 12.17
CA ASP A 373 -1.40 -7.92 12.56
C ASP A 373 -0.15 -7.55 11.77
N LEU A 374 -0.36 -6.95 10.59
CA LEU A 374 0.73 -6.51 9.71
C LEU A 374 1.52 -5.33 10.31
N GLN A 375 0.91 -4.52 11.16
CA GLN A 375 1.59 -3.40 11.79
C GLN A 375 2.58 -3.90 12.84
N ASP A 376 2.17 -4.81 13.70
CA ASP A 376 3.03 -5.42 14.70
C ASP A 376 4.16 -6.25 14.06
N LEU A 377 3.81 -7.05 13.03
CA LEU A 377 4.82 -7.79 12.26
C LEU A 377 5.84 -6.86 11.58
N ALA A 378 5.41 -5.71 11.06
CA ALA A 378 6.32 -4.74 10.44
C ALA A 378 7.34 -4.17 11.44
N HIS A 379 6.98 -4.05 12.70
CA HIS A 379 7.89 -3.63 13.77
C HIS A 379 8.86 -4.75 14.16
N LYS A 380 8.37 -6.00 14.25
CA LYS A 380 9.15 -7.17 14.70
C LYS A 380 10.03 -7.77 13.60
N SER A 381 9.52 -7.84 12.37
CA SER A 381 10.27 -8.36 11.20
C SER A 381 9.82 -7.77 9.87
N LYS A 382 10.51 -6.74 9.40
CA LYS A 382 10.29 -6.19 8.04
C LYS A 382 10.59 -7.21 6.95
N LYS A 383 11.48 -8.17 7.19
CA LYS A 383 11.86 -9.20 6.22
C LYS A 383 10.73 -10.20 5.99
N ALA A 384 10.10 -10.70 7.06
CA ALA A 384 9.01 -11.67 6.96
C ALA A 384 7.68 -11.04 6.48
N LEU A 385 7.50 -9.71 6.67
CA LEU A 385 6.24 -9.00 6.46
C LEU A 385 5.56 -9.32 5.12
N VAL A 386 6.28 -9.16 4.01
CA VAL A 386 5.69 -9.30 2.68
C VAL A 386 5.33 -10.75 2.37
N TYR A 387 6.17 -11.70 2.77
CA TYR A 387 5.94 -13.12 2.51
C TYR A 387 4.77 -13.65 3.34
N ALA A 388 4.68 -13.25 4.61
CA ALA A 388 3.53 -13.55 5.47
C ALA A 388 2.23 -12.94 4.92
N MET A 389 2.28 -11.68 4.46
CA MET A 389 1.15 -11.00 3.84
C MET A 389 0.64 -11.71 2.57
N PHE A 390 1.55 -12.21 1.71
CA PHE A 390 1.16 -12.98 0.52
C PHE A 390 0.62 -14.37 0.90
N SER A 391 1.17 -15.02 1.93
CA SER A 391 0.66 -16.30 2.45
C SER A 391 -0.76 -16.14 2.99
N LEU A 392 -1.00 -15.08 3.78
CA LEU A 392 -2.34 -14.72 4.25
C LEU A 392 -3.32 -14.49 3.08
N ALA A 393 -2.89 -13.72 2.09
CA ALA A 393 -3.72 -13.43 0.92
C ALA A 393 -4.09 -14.69 0.14
N GLN A 394 -3.13 -15.59 -0.12
CA GLN A 394 -3.39 -16.85 -0.83
C GLN A 394 -4.30 -17.77 -0.01
N TYR A 395 -4.09 -17.88 1.29
CA TYR A 395 -4.95 -18.66 2.19
C TYR A 395 -6.39 -18.15 2.15
N ASN A 396 -6.59 -16.87 2.40
CA ASN A 396 -7.93 -16.28 2.44
C ASN A 396 -8.62 -16.23 1.07
N LEU A 397 -7.87 -15.95 -0.03
CA LEU A 397 -8.44 -16.03 -1.38
C LEU A 397 -8.91 -17.43 -1.74
N SER A 398 -8.22 -18.45 -1.23
CA SER A 398 -8.68 -19.85 -1.38
C SER A 398 -10.05 -20.08 -0.71
N LEU A 399 -10.26 -19.56 0.49
CA LEU A 399 -11.53 -19.64 1.21
C LEU A 399 -12.63 -18.79 0.57
N ILE A 400 -12.28 -17.58 0.15
CA ILE A 400 -13.18 -16.63 -0.52
C ILE A 400 -13.66 -17.21 -1.86
N SER A 401 -12.77 -17.91 -2.61
CA SER A 401 -13.13 -18.52 -3.89
C SER A 401 -14.17 -19.64 -3.76
N ASP A 402 -14.19 -20.34 -2.64
CA ASP A 402 -15.23 -21.33 -2.35
C ASP A 402 -16.57 -20.67 -1.94
N ALA A 403 -16.49 -19.47 -1.37
CA ALA A 403 -17.65 -18.78 -0.81
C ALA A 403 -18.38 -17.87 -1.81
N LEU A 404 -17.66 -17.23 -2.72
CA LEU A 404 -18.21 -16.21 -3.61
C LEU A 404 -18.30 -16.68 -5.08
N PRO A 405 -19.31 -16.24 -5.82
CA PRO A 405 -19.46 -16.63 -7.22
C PRO A 405 -18.35 -16.03 -8.10
N VAL A 406 -17.98 -16.74 -9.18
CA VAL A 406 -16.94 -16.35 -10.14
C VAL A 406 -17.13 -14.92 -10.69
N LYS A 407 -18.37 -14.45 -10.81
CA LYS A 407 -18.67 -13.08 -11.23
C LYS A 407 -17.98 -12.03 -10.37
N VAL A 408 -17.89 -12.25 -9.05
CA VAL A 408 -17.21 -11.32 -8.12
C VAL A 408 -15.74 -11.16 -8.49
N PHE A 409 -15.05 -12.27 -8.77
CA PHE A 409 -13.64 -12.23 -9.20
C PHE A 409 -13.48 -11.57 -10.57
N ARG A 410 -14.38 -11.87 -11.50
CA ARG A 410 -14.39 -11.26 -12.83
C ARG A 410 -14.59 -9.74 -12.78
N ASP A 411 -15.40 -9.23 -11.86
CA ASP A 411 -15.71 -7.80 -11.75
C ASP A 411 -14.70 -7.04 -10.86
N CYS A 412 -13.67 -7.72 -10.31
CA CYS A 412 -12.60 -7.09 -9.53
C CYS A 412 -11.56 -6.44 -10.44
N GLY A 413 -11.54 -5.10 -10.48
CA GLY A 413 -10.59 -4.33 -11.29
C GLY A 413 -9.17 -4.28 -10.74
N LEU A 414 -8.95 -4.84 -9.54
CA LEU A 414 -7.64 -4.92 -8.89
C LEU A 414 -6.91 -6.23 -9.20
N ASP A 415 -7.48 -7.11 -10.01
CA ASP A 415 -6.81 -8.35 -10.45
C ASP A 415 -5.73 -8.05 -11.48
N PHE A 416 -4.47 -8.09 -11.09
CA PHE A 416 -3.31 -7.81 -11.93
C PHE A 416 -3.13 -8.81 -13.09
N ASN A 417 -3.74 -10.01 -13.03
CA ASN A 417 -3.73 -10.93 -14.16
C ASN A 417 -4.48 -10.36 -15.37
N ARG A 418 -5.39 -9.43 -15.16
CA ARG A 418 -6.12 -8.73 -16.23
C ARG A 418 -5.22 -7.88 -17.14
N TRP A 419 -3.99 -7.62 -16.72
CA TRP A 419 -2.98 -7.00 -17.58
C TRP A 419 -2.67 -7.84 -18.81
N TYR A 420 -2.73 -9.15 -18.68
CA TYR A 420 -2.36 -10.09 -19.73
C TYR A 420 -3.52 -10.36 -20.70
N PRO A 421 -3.24 -10.83 -21.94
CA PRO A 421 -4.28 -11.30 -22.86
C PRO A 421 -5.10 -12.47 -22.29
N MET A 422 -6.34 -12.61 -22.76
CA MET A 422 -7.33 -13.57 -22.22
C MET A 422 -6.78 -15.00 -22.04
N PRO A 423 -6.02 -15.61 -22.97
CA PRO A 423 -5.49 -16.97 -22.75
C PRO A 423 -4.60 -17.07 -21.53
N ARG A 424 -3.81 -16.03 -21.25
CA ARG A 424 -2.92 -15.99 -20.09
C ARG A 424 -3.68 -15.72 -18.78
N GLN A 425 -4.76 -14.94 -18.83
CA GLN A 425 -5.66 -14.77 -17.69
C GLN A 425 -6.31 -16.09 -17.32
N LEU A 426 -6.83 -16.83 -18.30
CA LEU A 426 -7.41 -18.16 -18.09
C LEU A 426 -6.41 -19.15 -17.55
N ALA A 427 -5.17 -19.15 -18.04
CA ALA A 427 -4.10 -19.99 -17.52
C ALA A 427 -3.75 -19.67 -16.05
N ALA A 428 -3.73 -18.38 -15.68
CA ALA A 428 -3.52 -17.95 -14.29
C ALA A 428 -4.66 -18.41 -13.39
N THR A 429 -5.90 -18.24 -13.82
CA THR A 429 -7.10 -18.71 -13.10
C THR A 429 -7.08 -20.24 -12.96
N ALA A 430 -6.83 -20.97 -14.03
CA ALA A 430 -6.75 -22.44 -13.99
C ALA A 430 -5.65 -22.93 -13.04
N ARG A 431 -4.49 -22.26 -13.04
CA ARG A 431 -3.39 -22.57 -12.09
C ARG A 431 -3.83 -22.38 -10.65
N PHE A 432 -4.48 -21.26 -10.33
CA PHE A 432 -5.01 -21.02 -8.99
C PHE A 432 -6.02 -22.09 -8.60
N MET A 433 -7.02 -22.35 -9.44
CA MET A 433 -8.07 -23.36 -9.18
C MET A 433 -7.50 -24.77 -9.00
N ALA A 434 -6.43 -25.12 -9.70
CA ALA A 434 -5.79 -26.44 -9.57
C ALA A 434 -4.94 -26.59 -8.30
N THR A 435 -4.61 -25.49 -7.61
CA THR A 435 -3.62 -25.54 -6.52
C THR A 435 -4.14 -25.04 -5.17
N HIS A 436 -5.11 -24.13 -5.14
CA HIS A 436 -5.49 -23.43 -3.93
C HIS A 436 -5.95 -24.34 -2.77
N HIS A 437 -6.67 -25.42 -3.04
CA HIS A 437 -7.06 -26.39 -2.02
C HIS A 437 -5.86 -27.17 -1.46
N ARG A 438 -4.98 -27.64 -2.36
CA ARG A 438 -3.79 -28.41 -1.98
C ARG A 438 -2.83 -27.57 -1.13
N ASP A 439 -2.65 -26.31 -1.47
CA ASP A 439 -1.68 -25.44 -0.82
C ASP A 439 -2.19 -24.86 0.51
N ARG A 440 -3.51 -24.99 0.79
CA ARG A 440 -4.18 -24.38 1.96
C ARG A 440 -3.58 -24.79 3.31
N GLU A 441 -3.27 -26.07 3.49
CA GLU A 441 -2.71 -26.57 4.75
C GLU A 441 -1.27 -26.09 4.97
N HIS A 442 -0.45 -26.02 3.91
CA HIS A 442 0.88 -25.41 3.98
C HIS A 442 0.79 -23.93 4.38
N LEU A 443 -0.09 -23.17 3.73
CA LEU A 443 -0.28 -21.75 4.02
C LEU A 443 -0.74 -21.51 5.45
N ARG A 444 -1.66 -22.33 5.96
CA ARG A 444 -2.13 -22.25 7.36
C ARG A 444 -0.96 -22.47 8.33
N ARG A 445 -0.18 -23.55 8.16
CA ARG A 445 0.99 -23.82 9.01
C ARG A 445 2.02 -22.71 8.96
N THR A 446 2.30 -22.18 7.77
CA THR A 446 3.20 -21.04 7.60
C THR A 446 2.71 -19.82 8.41
N LEU A 447 1.42 -19.51 8.38
CA LEU A 447 0.85 -18.40 9.14
C LEU A 447 0.89 -18.67 10.65
N ASP A 448 0.55 -19.88 11.09
CA ASP A 448 0.66 -20.27 12.50
C ASP A 448 2.13 -20.12 12.99
N THR A 449 3.12 -20.59 12.20
CA THR A 449 4.54 -20.41 12.50
C THR A 449 4.97 -18.96 12.59
N VAL A 450 4.48 -18.08 11.70
CA VAL A 450 4.72 -16.63 11.76
C VAL A 450 4.14 -16.05 13.05
N GLY A 451 2.90 -16.41 13.40
CA GLY A 451 2.26 -15.96 14.64
C GLY A 451 3.07 -16.31 15.89
N GLU A 452 3.47 -17.58 16.00
CA GLU A 452 4.24 -18.09 17.13
C GLU A 452 5.66 -17.50 17.19
N ARG A 453 6.38 -17.49 16.06
CA ARG A 453 7.78 -17.07 16.00
C ARG A 453 7.98 -15.59 16.33
N PHE A 454 7.07 -14.75 15.84
CA PHE A 454 7.16 -13.29 16.05
C PHE A 454 6.26 -12.79 17.16
N ASP A 455 5.54 -13.68 17.85
CA ASP A 455 4.55 -13.30 18.87
C ASP A 455 3.61 -12.19 18.34
N VAL A 456 3.04 -12.42 17.16
CA VAL A 456 2.08 -11.52 16.53
C VAL A 456 0.72 -12.19 16.40
N ARG A 457 -0.33 -11.38 16.46
CA ARG A 457 -1.68 -11.89 16.21
C ARG A 457 -1.77 -12.39 14.77
N CYS A 458 -1.90 -13.70 14.62
CA CYS A 458 -2.12 -14.38 13.35
C CYS A 458 -2.98 -15.61 13.60
N GLY A 459 -4.13 -15.70 12.94
CA GLY A 459 -5.06 -16.83 13.15
C GLY A 459 -6.48 -16.56 12.65
N PRO A 460 -7.42 -17.41 12.99
CA PRO A 460 -8.83 -17.22 12.64
C PRO A 460 -9.37 -15.88 13.12
N LEU A 461 -10.24 -15.26 12.30
CA LEU A 461 -10.86 -13.98 12.66
C LEU A 461 -11.53 -14.05 14.05
N VAL A 462 -11.18 -13.09 14.88
CA VAL A 462 -11.83 -12.89 16.17
C VAL A 462 -13.07 -12.03 15.94
N THR A 463 -14.24 -12.55 16.29
CA THR A 463 -15.49 -11.76 16.31
C THR A 463 -15.63 -11.04 17.65
N ALA A 464 -16.18 -9.83 17.67
CA ALA A 464 -16.29 -8.99 18.87
C ALA A 464 -17.06 -9.66 20.05
N ALA A 465 -17.85 -10.70 19.79
CA ALA A 465 -18.56 -11.46 20.84
C ALA A 465 -17.65 -12.39 21.67
N ALA A 466 -16.44 -12.71 21.20
CA ALA A 466 -15.49 -13.58 21.91
C ALA A 466 -14.54 -12.81 22.87
N GLY A 467 -14.61 -11.47 22.88
CA GLY A 467 -13.69 -10.61 23.61
C GLY A 467 -14.28 -9.87 24.82
N ALA A 468 -15.51 -10.17 25.23
CA ALA A 468 -16.12 -9.62 26.43
C ALA A 468 -16.12 -10.70 27.53
N GLY A 469 -14.92 -10.96 28.09
CA GLY A 469 -14.68 -11.83 29.21
C GLY A 469 -13.54 -11.26 30.04
#